data_c05e8c34f06f8cf56ab0e3193299b87f
#
_entry.id   c05e8c34f06f8cf56ab0e3193299b87f
#
_cell.length_a   1.000
_cell.length_b   1.000
_cell.length_c   1.000
_cell.angle_alpha   90.00
_cell.angle_beta   90.00
_cell.angle_gamma   90.00
#
_symmetry.space_group_name_H-M   'P 1'
#
loop_
_entity.id
_entity.type
_entity.pdbx_description
1 polymer ?
#
loop_
_entity_poly.entity_id
_entity_poly.type
_entity_poly.pdbx_seq_one_letter_code
_entity_poly.pdbx_strand_id
1 'polypeptide(L)'
;TGSRHQGKNGYCTHIGNESFAWFSSTHAKSRINFLGLLRGAAVDYTINQGAIAYMRREGLPKEPLALIEQRMGGVFDDEEAWTTYLRQIKITQKRHIRIATEGALIGTLVKNGFPLDLAILSDDAGQFNVFLHALCWVHADRVFQRILPLNNTHAKELDWIHRQIWEIYSDLKRYKQKQDPELKAATEAHFDELCRTRTSFATLNQAIKRLARNKEE
;
A
#
# COMPACT_ATOMS: atom_id res chain seq x y z
N THR A 1 -13.23 0.56 -6.82
CA THR A 1 -14.66 0.42 -6.48
C THR A 1 -15.11 -1.02 -6.64
N GLY A 2 -15.99 -1.50 -5.74
CA GLY A 2 -16.58 -2.83 -5.83
C GLY A 2 -18.00 -2.78 -6.39
N SER A 3 -18.37 -3.78 -7.18
CA SER A 3 -19.73 -3.97 -7.68
C SER A 3 -20.09 -5.45 -7.64
N ARG A 4 -21.38 -5.76 -7.74
CA ARG A 4 -21.86 -7.15 -7.91
C ARG A 4 -22.46 -7.30 -9.29
N HIS A 5 -22.06 -8.36 -9.97
CA HIS A 5 -22.64 -8.78 -11.25
C HIS A 5 -22.96 -10.29 -11.19
N GLN A 6 -24.20 -10.66 -11.46
CA GLN A 6 -24.68 -12.05 -11.39
C GLN A 6 -24.30 -12.78 -10.08
N GLY A 7 -24.45 -12.09 -8.94
CA GLY A 7 -24.12 -12.63 -7.61
C GLY A 7 -22.63 -12.70 -7.27
N LYS A 8 -21.73 -12.40 -8.20
CA LYS A 8 -20.27 -12.40 -7.97
C LYS A 8 -19.78 -10.99 -7.69
N ASN A 9 -18.82 -10.87 -6.78
CA ASN A 9 -18.14 -9.60 -6.53
C ASN A 9 -17.15 -9.30 -7.67
N GLY A 10 -17.11 -8.04 -8.10
CA GLY A 10 -16.12 -7.51 -9.01
C GLY A 10 -15.51 -6.22 -8.43
N TYR A 11 -14.23 -6.01 -8.66
CA TYR A 11 -13.51 -4.84 -8.19
C TYR A 11 -12.75 -4.21 -9.35
N CYS A 12 -13.03 -2.95 -9.62
CA CYS A 12 -12.29 -2.18 -10.61
C CYS A 12 -11.13 -1.46 -9.93
N THR A 13 -9.92 -1.69 -10.43
CA THR A 13 -8.70 -0.96 -10.05
C THR A 13 -8.35 0.01 -11.16
N HIS A 14 -8.13 1.27 -10.81
CA HIS A 14 -7.57 2.30 -11.68
C HIS A 14 -6.08 2.44 -11.37
N ILE A 15 -5.25 2.39 -12.39
CA ILE A 15 -3.82 2.70 -12.34
C ILE A 15 -3.55 3.79 -13.37
N GLY A 16 -2.87 4.87 -12.98
CA GLY A 16 -2.61 5.96 -13.90
C GLY A 16 -1.64 6.99 -13.35
N ASN A 17 -1.23 7.88 -14.22
CA ASN A 17 -0.45 9.08 -13.93
C ASN A 17 -0.94 10.24 -14.82
N GLU A 18 -0.14 11.28 -14.97
CA GLU A 18 -0.48 12.44 -15.82
C GLU A 18 -0.63 12.09 -17.32
N SER A 19 -0.05 10.96 -17.77
CA SER A 19 0.01 10.57 -19.18
C SER A 19 -0.96 9.45 -19.57
N PHE A 20 -1.42 8.64 -18.63
CA PHE A 20 -2.32 7.52 -18.90
C PHE A 20 -3.30 7.23 -17.77
N ALA A 21 -4.41 6.62 -18.11
CA ALA A 21 -5.35 6.00 -17.17
C ALA A 21 -5.69 4.59 -17.68
N TRP A 22 -5.51 3.59 -16.82
CA TRP A 22 -5.80 2.20 -17.13
C TRP A 22 -6.74 1.60 -16.07
N PHE A 23 -7.71 0.85 -16.52
CA PHE A 23 -8.72 0.24 -15.67
C PHE A 23 -8.73 -1.27 -15.87
N SER A 24 -8.78 -2.01 -14.78
CA SER A 24 -8.93 -3.46 -14.82
C SER A 24 -9.84 -3.96 -13.71
N SER A 25 -10.51 -5.07 -13.97
CA SER A 25 -11.43 -5.68 -13.03
C SER A 25 -10.87 -7.01 -12.53
N THR A 26 -11.03 -7.26 -11.23
CA THR A 26 -10.62 -8.48 -10.55
C THR A 26 -11.74 -9.00 -9.66
N HIS A 27 -11.70 -10.29 -9.33
CA HIS A 27 -12.72 -10.93 -8.47
C HIS A 27 -12.51 -10.65 -6.97
N ALA A 28 -11.32 -10.20 -6.59
CA ALA A 28 -11.00 -9.90 -5.20
C ALA A 28 -10.05 -8.71 -5.07
N LYS A 29 -10.14 -8.01 -3.95
CA LYS A 29 -9.17 -7.00 -3.51
C LYS A 29 -8.05 -7.70 -2.77
N SER A 30 -7.02 -8.14 -3.48
CA SER A 30 -5.84 -8.76 -2.87
C SER A 30 -4.57 -8.18 -3.46
N ARG A 31 -3.47 -8.25 -2.70
CA ARG A 31 -2.16 -7.82 -3.16
C ARG A 31 -1.68 -8.69 -4.33
N ILE A 32 -1.99 -9.99 -4.31
CA ILE A 32 -1.72 -10.91 -5.44
C ILE A 32 -2.38 -10.39 -6.72
N ASN A 33 -3.66 -10.02 -6.66
CA ASN A 33 -4.35 -9.49 -7.84
C ASN A 33 -3.74 -8.16 -8.30
N PHE A 34 -3.39 -7.26 -7.39
CA PHE A 34 -2.75 -6.00 -7.75
C PHE A 34 -1.37 -6.22 -8.39
N LEU A 35 -0.53 -7.07 -7.81
CA LEU A 35 0.76 -7.46 -8.41
C LEU A 35 0.58 -8.14 -9.77
N GLY A 36 -0.46 -8.97 -9.92
CA GLY A 36 -0.85 -9.55 -11.21
C GLY A 36 -1.20 -8.50 -12.26
N LEU A 37 -1.91 -7.43 -11.86
CA LEU A 37 -2.20 -6.31 -12.76
C LEU A 37 -0.92 -5.57 -13.17
N LEU A 38 -0.01 -5.30 -12.24
CA LEU A 38 1.29 -4.65 -12.54
C LEU A 38 2.18 -5.52 -13.44
N ARG A 39 2.10 -6.85 -13.29
CA ARG A 39 2.83 -7.82 -14.12
C ARG A 39 2.41 -7.80 -15.59
N GLY A 40 1.20 -7.30 -15.89
CA GLY A 40 0.67 -7.21 -17.25
C GLY A 40 0.42 -8.59 -17.90
N ALA A 41 0.93 -8.80 -19.11
CA ALA A 41 0.72 -10.02 -19.86
C ALA A 41 1.60 -11.21 -19.39
N ALA A 42 2.62 -10.99 -18.57
CA ALA A 42 3.44 -12.08 -18.04
C ALA A 42 2.61 -12.97 -17.13
N VAL A 43 2.83 -14.28 -17.18
CA VAL A 43 2.11 -15.28 -16.38
C VAL A 43 3.01 -16.04 -15.41
N ASP A 44 4.32 -15.90 -15.56
CA ASP A 44 5.34 -16.62 -14.80
C ASP A 44 5.51 -16.12 -13.36
N TYR A 45 6.14 -16.96 -12.55
CA TYR A 45 6.52 -16.70 -11.16
C TYR A 45 8.03 -16.89 -11.04
N THR A 46 8.75 -15.90 -10.53
CA THR A 46 10.22 -15.92 -10.53
C THR A 46 10.78 -15.79 -9.12
N ILE A 47 11.74 -16.66 -8.77
CA ILE A 47 12.51 -16.57 -7.52
C ILE A 47 13.83 -15.85 -7.82
N ASN A 48 13.98 -14.63 -7.36
CA ASN A 48 15.20 -13.82 -7.43
C ASN A 48 15.40 -13.05 -6.13
N GLN A 49 16.44 -12.23 -6.05
CA GLN A 49 16.75 -11.43 -4.86
C GLN A 49 15.58 -10.53 -4.43
N GLY A 50 14.87 -9.93 -5.39
CA GLY A 50 13.68 -9.12 -5.12
C GLY A 50 12.54 -9.92 -4.47
N ALA A 51 12.29 -11.13 -4.98
CA ALA A 51 11.31 -12.06 -4.40
C ALA A 51 11.67 -12.42 -2.95
N ILE A 52 12.91 -12.80 -2.71
CA ILE A 52 13.40 -13.20 -1.38
C ILE A 52 13.38 -12.02 -0.39
N ALA A 53 13.82 -10.84 -0.83
CA ALA A 53 13.78 -9.63 0.00
C ALA A 53 12.35 -9.29 0.45
N TYR A 54 11.38 -9.39 -0.47
CA TYR A 54 9.97 -9.21 -0.15
C TYR A 54 9.47 -10.26 0.86
N MET A 55 9.70 -11.55 0.60
CA MET A 55 9.27 -12.65 1.48
C MET A 55 9.81 -12.49 2.90
N ARG A 56 11.07 -12.07 3.01
CA ARG A 56 11.72 -11.80 4.32
C ARG A 56 11.08 -10.61 5.03
N ARG A 57 10.85 -9.51 4.33
CA ARG A 57 10.19 -8.30 4.86
C ARG A 57 8.78 -8.59 5.37
N GLU A 58 8.00 -9.39 4.62
CA GLU A 58 6.63 -9.77 4.99
C GLU A 58 6.57 -10.88 6.07
N GLY A 59 7.73 -11.31 6.56
CA GLY A 59 7.85 -12.25 7.68
C GLY A 59 7.49 -13.67 7.30
N LEU A 60 7.92 -14.15 6.12
CA LEU A 60 7.94 -15.58 5.84
C LEU A 60 8.94 -16.24 6.79
N PRO A 61 8.56 -17.31 7.54
CA PRO A 61 9.47 -17.99 8.48
C PRO A 61 10.74 -18.50 7.80
N LYS A 62 11.81 -18.62 8.59
CA LYS A 62 13.14 -19.00 8.10
C LYS A 62 13.16 -20.32 7.33
N GLU A 63 12.44 -21.34 7.83
CA GLU A 63 12.40 -22.66 7.17
C GLU A 63 11.76 -22.64 5.78
N PRO A 64 10.51 -22.16 5.59
CA PRO A 64 9.94 -21.98 4.25
C PRO A 64 10.78 -21.08 3.34
N LEU A 65 11.35 -20.01 3.88
CA LEU A 65 12.19 -19.09 3.12
C LEU A 65 13.44 -19.79 2.58
N ALA A 66 14.15 -20.55 3.43
CA ALA A 66 15.34 -21.31 3.03
C ALA A 66 15.05 -22.35 1.94
N LEU A 67 13.88 -23.00 1.99
CA LEU A 67 13.47 -23.95 0.94
C LEU A 67 13.27 -23.23 -0.42
N ILE A 68 12.67 -22.03 -0.40
CA ILE A 68 12.50 -21.25 -1.62
C ILE A 68 13.87 -20.72 -2.11
N GLU A 69 14.76 -20.29 -1.22
CA GLU A 69 16.11 -19.80 -1.56
C GLU A 69 16.96 -20.87 -2.29
N GLN A 70 16.77 -22.16 -1.99
CA GLN A 70 17.44 -23.25 -2.71
C GLN A 70 17.10 -23.30 -4.21
N ARG A 71 15.99 -22.67 -4.60
CA ARG A 71 15.56 -22.55 -6.00
C ARG A 71 15.80 -21.14 -6.58
N MET A 72 16.82 -20.44 -6.06
CA MET A 72 17.20 -19.12 -6.60
C MET A 72 17.44 -19.17 -8.11
N GLY A 73 16.86 -18.20 -8.83
CA GLY A 73 16.89 -18.16 -10.31
C GLY A 73 15.78 -19.00 -10.95
N GLY A 74 14.99 -19.75 -10.18
CA GLY A 74 13.88 -20.54 -10.70
C GLY A 74 12.77 -19.68 -11.30
N VAL A 75 12.25 -20.11 -12.44
CA VAL A 75 11.10 -19.53 -13.12
C VAL A 75 10.05 -20.64 -13.27
N PHE A 76 8.81 -20.31 -12.95
CA PHE A 76 7.64 -21.21 -13.08
C PHE A 76 6.69 -20.57 -14.09
N ASP A 77 6.32 -21.33 -15.09
CA ASP A 77 5.64 -20.80 -16.29
C ASP A 77 4.23 -20.25 -16.02
N ASP A 78 3.58 -20.76 -14.95
CA ASP A 78 2.22 -20.34 -14.58
C ASP A 78 1.92 -20.57 -13.09
N GLU A 79 0.69 -20.25 -12.69
CA GLU A 79 0.18 -20.43 -11.32
C GLU A 79 0.13 -21.91 -10.89
N GLU A 80 -0.14 -22.83 -11.83
CA GLU A 80 -0.22 -24.26 -11.54
C GLU A 80 1.16 -24.82 -11.21
N ALA A 81 2.16 -24.49 -12.02
CA ALA A 81 3.57 -24.86 -11.78
C ALA A 81 4.08 -24.29 -10.45
N TRP A 82 3.79 -23.02 -10.18
CA TRP A 82 4.14 -22.37 -8.91
C TRP A 82 3.48 -23.05 -7.72
N THR A 83 2.18 -23.28 -7.77
CA THR A 83 1.42 -23.90 -6.69
C THR A 83 1.87 -25.33 -6.44
N THR A 84 2.19 -26.07 -7.49
CA THR A 84 2.72 -27.43 -7.42
C THR A 84 4.08 -27.44 -6.72
N TYR A 85 4.97 -26.52 -7.06
CA TYR A 85 6.25 -26.36 -6.37
C TYR A 85 6.07 -26.06 -4.87
N LEU A 86 5.19 -25.15 -4.49
CA LEU A 86 4.93 -24.84 -3.08
C LEU A 86 4.44 -26.10 -2.29
N ARG A 87 3.59 -26.92 -2.92
CA ARG A 87 3.14 -28.20 -2.31
C ARG A 87 4.30 -29.18 -2.15
N GLN A 88 5.18 -29.32 -3.14
CA GLN A 88 6.36 -30.19 -3.09
C GLN A 88 7.28 -29.85 -1.92
N ILE A 89 7.50 -28.56 -1.67
CA ILE A 89 8.31 -28.09 -0.55
C ILE A 89 7.49 -27.93 0.75
N LYS A 90 6.26 -28.48 0.81
CA LYS A 90 5.37 -28.51 1.97
C LYS A 90 4.98 -27.15 2.55
N ILE A 91 4.94 -26.11 1.72
CA ILE A 91 4.38 -24.81 2.10
C ILE A 91 2.85 -24.88 1.89
N THR A 92 2.10 -25.15 2.97
CA THR A 92 0.65 -25.36 2.92
C THR A 92 -0.16 -24.33 3.71
N GLN A 93 0.46 -23.57 4.60
CA GLN A 93 -0.22 -22.53 5.36
C GLN A 93 -0.62 -21.36 4.47
N LYS A 94 -1.90 -20.95 4.49
CA LYS A 94 -2.45 -19.87 3.65
C LYS A 94 -1.63 -18.58 3.68
N ARG A 95 -1.15 -18.17 4.89
CA ARG A 95 -0.30 -16.98 5.03
C ARG A 95 1.03 -17.15 4.32
N HIS A 96 1.68 -18.30 4.44
CA HIS A 96 2.99 -18.58 3.82
C HIS A 96 2.85 -18.65 2.29
N ILE A 97 1.82 -19.36 1.78
CA ILE A 97 1.50 -19.42 0.34
C ILE A 97 1.31 -18.00 -0.20
N ARG A 98 0.53 -17.16 0.49
CA ARG A 98 0.29 -15.78 0.08
C ARG A 98 1.60 -14.98 -0.03
N ILE A 99 2.42 -14.98 1.01
CA ILE A 99 3.69 -14.23 1.04
C ILE A 99 4.64 -14.74 -0.04
N ALA A 100 4.76 -16.05 -0.21
CA ALA A 100 5.60 -16.67 -1.24
C ALA A 100 5.13 -16.29 -2.65
N THR A 101 3.81 -16.31 -2.89
CA THR A 101 3.23 -15.95 -4.18
C THR A 101 3.40 -14.45 -4.49
N GLU A 102 3.14 -13.56 -3.52
CA GLU A 102 3.40 -12.14 -3.66
C GLU A 102 4.88 -11.88 -3.99
N GLY A 103 5.80 -12.55 -3.28
CA GLY A 103 7.24 -12.44 -3.53
C GLY A 103 7.62 -12.92 -4.95
N ALA A 104 7.10 -14.07 -5.40
CA ALA A 104 7.41 -14.59 -6.73
C ALA A 104 6.86 -13.67 -7.85
N LEU A 105 5.69 -13.04 -7.65
CA LEU A 105 5.17 -12.01 -8.56
C LEU A 105 6.07 -10.78 -8.61
N ILE A 106 6.58 -10.32 -7.47
CA ILE A 106 7.60 -9.24 -7.42
C ILE A 106 8.87 -9.68 -8.15
N GLY A 107 9.28 -10.94 -7.99
CA GLY A 107 10.40 -11.50 -8.74
C GLY A 107 10.20 -11.39 -10.25
N THR A 108 9.01 -11.68 -10.75
CA THR A 108 8.69 -11.51 -12.17
C THR A 108 8.70 -10.05 -12.60
N LEU A 109 8.17 -9.14 -11.78
CA LEU A 109 8.24 -7.70 -12.05
C LEU A 109 9.69 -7.22 -12.17
N VAL A 110 10.55 -7.60 -11.23
CA VAL A 110 11.99 -7.28 -11.25
C VAL A 110 12.68 -7.84 -12.49
N LYS A 111 12.42 -9.12 -12.82
CA LYS A 111 12.96 -9.77 -14.04
C LYS A 111 12.58 -8.99 -15.32
N ASN A 112 11.38 -8.44 -15.35
CA ASN A 112 10.87 -7.67 -16.48
C ASN A 112 11.25 -6.18 -16.44
N GLY A 113 12.15 -5.77 -15.55
CA GLY A 113 12.66 -4.40 -15.46
C GLY A 113 11.70 -3.41 -14.77
N PHE A 114 10.73 -3.88 -14.00
CA PHE A 114 9.86 -2.99 -13.23
C PHE A 114 10.67 -2.28 -12.13
N PRO A 115 10.61 -0.95 -12.02
CA PRO A 115 11.39 -0.20 -11.04
C PRO A 115 10.83 -0.43 -9.63
N LEU A 116 11.68 -0.94 -8.72
CA LEU A 116 11.28 -1.18 -7.32
C LEU A 116 11.15 0.09 -6.48
N ASP A 117 11.71 1.19 -6.95
CA ASP A 117 11.63 2.52 -6.36
C ASP A 117 10.41 3.32 -6.84
N LEU A 118 9.53 2.68 -7.63
CA LEU A 118 8.29 3.30 -8.08
C LEU A 118 7.42 3.66 -6.87
N ALA A 119 7.09 4.95 -6.76
CA ALA A 119 6.14 5.43 -5.76
C ALA A 119 4.69 5.16 -6.19
N ILE A 120 3.95 4.46 -5.34
CA ILE A 120 2.52 4.17 -5.53
C ILE A 120 1.73 5.06 -4.58
N LEU A 121 0.99 6.02 -5.10
CA LEU A 121 0.06 6.84 -4.33
C LEU A 121 -1.34 6.22 -4.37
N SER A 122 -1.88 5.83 -3.23
CA SER A 122 -3.21 5.21 -3.17
C SER A 122 -4.02 5.61 -1.92
N ASP A 123 -5.21 5.04 -1.78
CA ASP A 123 -5.93 5.03 -0.51
C ASP A 123 -5.27 4.03 0.48
N ASP A 124 -5.72 4.04 1.74
CA ASP A 124 -5.25 3.14 2.81
C ASP A 124 -5.78 1.70 2.63
N ALA A 125 -5.81 1.21 1.39
CA ALA A 125 -6.22 -0.16 1.10
C ALA A 125 -4.99 -1.06 0.98
N GLY A 126 -4.85 -2.01 1.91
CA GLY A 126 -3.64 -2.83 2.09
C GLY A 126 -3.15 -3.61 0.87
N GLN A 127 -3.96 -3.74 -0.20
CA GLN A 127 -3.50 -4.34 -1.45
C GLN A 127 -2.47 -3.50 -2.19
N PHE A 128 -2.46 -2.18 -1.98
CA PHE A 128 -1.56 -1.26 -2.66
C PHE A 128 -0.24 -1.04 -1.94
N ASN A 129 -0.12 -1.50 -0.69
CA ASN A 129 1.10 -1.40 0.09
C ASN A 129 2.16 -2.37 -0.45
N VAL A 130 2.77 -1.98 -1.57
CA VAL A 130 3.91 -2.61 -2.26
C VAL A 130 4.87 -1.52 -2.73
N PHE A 131 6.14 -1.84 -2.87
CA PHE A 131 7.20 -0.90 -3.27
C PHE A 131 7.29 0.31 -2.33
N LEU A 132 7.49 1.52 -2.86
CA LEU A 132 7.41 2.76 -2.12
C LEU A 132 5.95 3.23 -2.12
N HIS A 133 5.23 2.94 -1.04
CA HIS A 133 3.82 3.28 -0.91
C HIS A 133 3.64 4.63 -0.21
N ALA A 134 2.77 5.47 -0.77
CA ALA A 134 2.38 6.74 -0.18
C ALA A 134 0.86 6.86 -0.11
N LEU A 135 0.35 7.41 0.98
CA LEU A 135 -1.08 7.57 1.19
C LEU A 135 -1.60 8.90 0.63
N CYS A 136 -2.76 8.83 0.02
CA CYS A 136 -3.41 9.99 -0.56
C CYS A 136 -4.00 10.91 0.52
N TRP A 137 -3.54 12.16 0.59
CA TRP A 137 -4.02 13.18 1.52
C TRP A 137 -5.52 13.44 1.43
N VAL A 138 -6.11 13.41 0.23
CA VAL A 138 -7.56 13.57 0.05
C VAL A 138 -8.32 12.43 0.73
N HIS A 139 -7.80 11.20 0.70
CA HIS A 139 -8.41 10.07 1.41
C HIS A 139 -8.21 10.18 2.92
N ALA A 140 -7.07 10.66 3.39
CA ALA A 140 -6.84 10.95 4.80
C ALA A 140 -7.81 12.02 5.30
N ASP A 141 -7.95 13.15 4.58
CA ASP A 141 -8.87 14.23 4.93
C ASP A 141 -10.34 13.78 4.96
N ARG A 142 -10.79 12.90 4.06
CA ARG A 142 -12.15 12.34 4.08
C ARG A 142 -12.52 11.62 5.38
N VAL A 143 -11.53 11.13 6.13
CA VAL A 143 -11.78 10.53 7.46
C VAL A 143 -12.27 11.61 8.41
N PHE A 144 -11.66 12.79 8.38
CA PHE A 144 -12.04 13.93 9.21
C PHE A 144 -13.35 14.56 8.77
N GLN A 145 -13.59 14.72 7.46
CA GLN A 145 -14.82 15.26 6.89
C GLN A 145 -16.08 14.47 7.28
N ARG A 146 -15.94 13.18 7.60
CA ARG A 146 -17.06 12.32 8.03
C ARG A 146 -17.35 12.40 9.51
N ILE A 147 -16.56 13.11 10.29
CA ILE A 147 -16.75 13.27 11.72
C ILE A 147 -17.85 14.31 11.96
N LEU A 148 -18.91 13.91 12.65
CA LEU A 148 -20.00 14.80 13.02
C LEU A 148 -19.73 15.36 14.43
N PRO A 149 -19.50 16.67 14.59
CA PRO A 149 -19.29 17.28 15.89
C PRO A 149 -20.58 17.21 16.74
N LEU A 150 -20.43 16.90 18.03
CA LEU A 150 -21.55 16.75 18.95
C LEU A 150 -21.95 18.07 19.64
N ASN A 151 -21.12 19.10 19.55
CA ASN A 151 -21.30 20.43 20.13
C ASN A 151 -20.37 21.44 19.47
N ASN A 152 -20.52 22.73 19.82
CA ASN A 152 -19.72 23.81 19.26
C ASN A 152 -18.22 23.73 19.55
N THR A 153 -17.83 23.15 20.69
CA THR A 153 -16.40 22.95 21.03
C THR A 153 -15.80 21.91 20.07
N HIS A 154 -16.47 20.77 19.87
CA HIS A 154 -16.04 19.74 18.91
C HIS A 154 -15.97 20.27 17.47
N ALA A 155 -16.90 21.16 17.07
CA ALA A 155 -16.87 21.79 15.76
C ALA A 155 -15.60 22.64 15.59
N LYS A 156 -15.29 23.50 16.56
CA LYS A 156 -14.07 24.34 16.56
C LYS A 156 -12.77 23.52 16.54
N GLU A 157 -12.71 22.45 17.33
CA GLU A 157 -11.57 21.53 17.36
C GLU A 157 -11.39 20.84 15.99
N LEU A 158 -12.47 20.36 15.39
CA LEU A 158 -12.45 19.72 14.07
C LEU A 158 -12.00 20.70 12.99
N ASP A 159 -12.53 21.91 12.95
CA ASP A 159 -12.16 22.96 11.99
C ASP A 159 -10.69 23.36 12.13
N TRP A 160 -10.17 23.39 13.37
CA TRP A 160 -8.77 23.67 13.60
C TRP A 160 -7.87 22.56 13.06
N ILE A 161 -8.19 21.28 13.32
CA ILE A 161 -7.47 20.11 12.80
C ILE A 161 -7.50 20.11 11.26
N HIS A 162 -8.65 20.38 10.64
CA HIS A 162 -8.76 20.49 9.18
C HIS A 162 -7.80 21.54 8.60
N ARG A 163 -7.74 22.71 9.22
CA ARG A 163 -6.79 23.76 8.78
C ARG A 163 -5.36 23.30 8.86
N GLN A 164 -4.96 22.66 9.97
CA GLN A 164 -3.59 22.15 10.13
C GLN A 164 -3.24 21.10 9.05
N ILE A 165 -4.15 20.17 8.75
CA ILE A 165 -3.97 19.17 7.68
C ILE A 165 -3.72 19.87 6.33
N TRP A 166 -4.50 20.89 5.98
CA TRP A 166 -4.35 21.59 4.69
C TRP A 166 -3.15 22.54 4.65
N GLU A 167 -2.72 23.09 5.76
CA GLU A 167 -1.47 23.84 5.87
C GLU A 167 -0.27 22.93 5.59
N ILE A 168 -0.21 21.75 6.23
CA ILE A 168 0.82 20.73 5.97
C ILE A 168 0.80 20.31 4.50
N TYR A 169 -0.38 20.05 3.92
CA TYR A 169 -0.49 19.70 2.49
C TYR A 169 0.02 20.81 1.58
N SER A 170 -0.24 22.07 1.91
CA SER A 170 0.28 23.22 1.18
C SER A 170 1.81 23.27 1.21
N ASP A 171 2.41 23.01 2.39
CA ASP A 171 3.86 22.97 2.54
C ASP A 171 4.49 21.81 1.78
N LEU A 172 3.85 20.63 1.76
CA LEU A 172 4.28 19.50 0.93
C LEU A 172 4.25 19.85 -0.57
N LYS A 173 3.24 20.58 -1.04
CA LYS A 173 3.19 21.07 -2.43
C LYS A 173 4.32 22.05 -2.74
N ARG A 174 4.65 22.94 -1.82
CA ARG A 174 5.78 23.87 -1.94
C ARG A 174 7.10 23.10 -1.97
N TYR A 175 7.28 22.12 -1.07
CA TYR A 175 8.45 21.26 -1.04
C TYR A 175 8.62 20.45 -2.34
N LYS A 176 7.53 19.95 -2.93
CA LYS A 176 7.58 19.28 -4.24
C LYS A 176 8.13 20.19 -5.35
N GLN A 177 7.85 21.49 -5.30
CA GLN A 177 8.35 22.46 -6.29
C GLN A 177 9.82 22.83 -6.04
N LYS A 178 10.21 22.98 -4.78
CA LYS A 178 11.56 23.32 -4.36
C LYS A 178 11.90 22.49 -3.11
N GLN A 179 12.80 21.52 -3.29
CA GLN A 179 13.24 20.64 -2.20
C GLN A 179 14.13 21.41 -1.21
N ASP A 180 13.49 22.16 -0.33
CA ASP A 180 14.12 22.96 0.72
C ASP A 180 14.21 22.14 2.02
N PRO A 181 15.42 21.83 2.54
CA PRO A 181 15.59 21.05 3.76
C PRO A 181 14.96 21.70 5.01
N GLU A 182 14.95 23.02 5.09
CA GLU A 182 14.34 23.74 6.23
C GLU A 182 12.81 23.60 6.19
N LEU A 183 12.22 23.76 5.00
CA LEU A 183 10.78 23.55 4.81
C LEU A 183 10.40 22.11 5.12
N LYS A 184 11.21 21.13 4.71
CA LYS A 184 11.00 19.70 5.06
C LYS A 184 10.95 19.52 6.56
N ALA A 185 11.98 19.97 7.28
CA ALA A 185 12.07 19.81 8.73
C ALA A 185 10.91 20.51 9.45
N ALA A 186 10.53 21.72 9.02
CA ALA A 186 9.40 22.45 9.58
C ALA A 186 8.06 21.71 9.35
N THR A 187 7.85 21.15 8.14
CA THR A 187 6.64 20.38 7.79
C THR A 187 6.54 19.09 8.60
N GLU A 188 7.66 18.39 8.78
CA GLU A 188 7.72 17.18 9.62
C GLU A 188 7.42 17.50 11.09
N ALA A 189 7.99 18.59 11.62
CA ALA A 189 7.72 19.04 12.98
C ALA A 189 6.25 19.44 13.19
N HIS A 190 5.65 20.14 12.22
CA HIS A 190 4.24 20.52 12.24
C HIS A 190 3.32 19.28 12.23
N PHE A 191 3.63 18.29 11.38
CA PHE A 191 2.90 17.03 11.36
C PHE A 191 2.99 16.28 12.70
N ASP A 192 4.16 16.24 13.30
CA ASP A 192 4.37 15.60 14.60
C ASP A 192 3.60 16.30 15.72
N GLU A 193 3.52 17.64 15.70
CA GLU A 193 2.73 18.42 16.66
C GLU A 193 1.25 18.14 16.49
N LEU A 194 0.74 18.12 15.25
CA LEU A 194 -0.63 17.74 14.94
C LEU A 194 -0.95 16.34 15.48
N CYS A 195 -0.07 15.38 15.30
CA CYS A 195 -0.23 13.99 15.76
C CYS A 195 -0.23 13.85 17.28
N ARG A 196 0.44 14.77 18.01
CA ARG A 196 0.45 14.81 19.48
C ARG A 196 -0.76 15.52 20.07
N THR A 197 -1.48 16.28 19.25
CA THR A 197 -2.64 17.06 19.72
C THR A 197 -3.71 16.15 20.36
N ARG A 198 -4.27 16.65 21.45
CA ARG A 198 -5.39 16.02 22.15
C ARG A 198 -6.56 17.00 22.22
N THR A 199 -7.70 16.55 21.80
CA THR A 199 -8.95 17.30 21.79
C THR A 199 -9.93 16.75 22.85
N SER A 200 -10.98 17.48 23.15
CA SER A 200 -12.07 16.99 23.98
C SER A 200 -12.92 15.92 23.26
N PHE A 201 -12.74 15.76 21.96
CA PHE A 201 -13.54 14.91 21.07
C PHE A 201 -12.88 13.56 20.80
N ALA A 202 -13.35 12.50 21.45
CA ALA A 202 -12.75 11.16 21.39
C ALA A 202 -12.64 10.61 19.94
N THR A 203 -13.68 10.81 19.11
CA THR A 203 -13.70 10.37 17.70
C THR A 203 -12.62 11.09 16.89
N LEU A 204 -12.44 12.39 17.10
CA LEU A 204 -11.39 13.17 16.46
C LEU A 204 -10.00 12.69 16.88
N ASN A 205 -9.80 12.41 18.18
CA ASN A 205 -8.55 11.84 18.69
C ASN A 205 -8.20 10.47 18.07
N GLN A 206 -9.22 9.64 17.75
CA GLN A 206 -9.01 8.38 17.04
C GLN A 206 -8.57 8.60 15.59
N ALA A 207 -9.13 9.58 14.89
CA ALA A 207 -8.72 9.95 13.54
C ALA A 207 -7.27 10.48 13.51
N ILE A 208 -6.89 11.34 14.46
CA ILE A 208 -5.50 11.81 14.62
C ILE A 208 -4.55 10.64 14.88
N LYS A 209 -4.90 9.69 15.75
CA LYS A 209 -4.08 8.49 15.99
C LYS A 209 -3.92 7.63 14.73
N ARG A 210 -4.95 7.55 13.88
CA ARG A 210 -4.87 6.83 12.61
C ARG A 210 -3.91 7.55 11.64
N LEU A 211 -4.01 8.87 11.54
CA LEU A 211 -3.09 9.67 10.73
C LEU A 211 -1.63 9.49 11.20
N ALA A 212 -1.40 9.55 12.52
CA ALA A 212 -0.07 9.37 13.12
C ALA A 212 0.57 7.98 12.82
N ARG A 213 -0.23 6.92 12.76
CA ARG A 213 0.27 5.56 12.44
C ARG A 213 0.76 5.42 11.01
N ASN A 214 0.26 6.25 10.12
CA ASN A 214 0.56 6.23 8.70
C ASN A 214 1.64 7.25 8.30
N LYS A 215 2.41 7.75 9.27
CA LYS A 215 3.44 8.78 9.03
C LYS A 215 4.51 8.35 8.03
N GLU A 216 4.87 7.07 8.04
CA GLU A 216 5.93 6.53 7.19
C GLU A 216 5.48 6.21 5.75
N GLU A 217 4.18 6.38 5.49
CA GLU A 217 3.52 6.19 4.19
C GLU A 217 3.02 7.54 3.65
#